data_89b85fcee228f2666db743333c7d9043
#
_entry.id   89b85fcee228f2666db743333c7d9043
#
_cell.length_a   1.000
_cell.length_b   1.000
_cell.length_c   1.000
_cell.angle_alpha   90.00
_cell.angle_beta   90.00
_cell.angle_gamma   90.00
#
_symmetry.space_group_name_H-M   'P 1'
#
loop_
_entity.id
_entity.type
_entity.pdbx_description
1 polymer ?
#
loop_
_entity_poly.entity_id
_entity_poly.type
_entity_poly.pdbx_seq_one_letter_code
_entity_poly.pdbx_strand_id
1 'polypeptide(L)'
;RGVNVTKPSPRITEEVGDGADDIPPCMRRKTPPFLPEVHQARVNRLYLRLTQEILGNDITPDLGEGTCTIKYSPKVQEHIANTHPNIIDVHPLQDASTIQGILEIYKKTEEMICEISGMDAACCHMGGGAAACFAGASVIRAYHEAKGNTQKDEIITTIFSHPCDAGAPATAGYKVITLMSDPETGMPSLEAFRSALSERTAAIFITNPEDTGIFNPQIKEIVDAAHEAGALCYYDQANVNGIMTITRAKEIGADLIHYNLHKTFSSPHGGMGPGVGALCVREPLKAFLPVPRVEYDGKQYYMDCNCPESIGKV
;
A
#
# COMPACT_ATOMS: atom_id res chain seq x y z
N ARG A 1 4.84 41.20 -15.58
CA ARG A 1 4.74 40.10 -16.56
C ARG A 1 6.16 39.61 -16.83
N GLY A 2 6.42 38.29 -16.69
CA GLY A 2 7.71 37.68 -17.01
C GLY A 2 7.87 37.49 -18.51
N VAL A 3 9.11 37.47 -18.99
CA VAL A 3 9.45 37.09 -20.35
C VAL A 3 9.57 35.57 -20.41
N ASN A 4 9.26 34.97 -21.56
CA ASN A 4 9.46 33.52 -21.73
C ASN A 4 10.92 33.15 -21.78
N VAL A 5 11.32 32.19 -20.98
CA VAL A 5 12.61 31.51 -21.08
C VAL A 5 12.41 30.22 -21.89
N THR A 6 12.88 30.20 -23.11
CA THR A 6 12.74 29.05 -24.01
C THR A 6 14.07 28.34 -24.26
N LYS A 7 15.16 28.86 -23.69
CA LYS A 7 16.50 28.27 -23.87
C LYS A 7 17.11 27.97 -22.50
N PRO A 8 17.70 26.78 -22.31
CA PRO A 8 18.53 26.50 -21.14
C PRO A 8 19.71 27.47 -21.09
N SER A 9 20.35 27.60 -19.93
CA SER A 9 21.58 28.42 -19.86
C SER A 9 22.63 27.84 -20.81
N PRO A 10 23.42 28.70 -21.51
CA PRO A 10 24.47 28.25 -22.44
C PRO A 10 25.40 27.23 -21.79
N ARG A 11 25.76 27.42 -20.54
CA ARG A 11 26.63 26.52 -19.79
C ARG A 11 26.03 25.08 -19.63
N ILE A 12 24.74 24.96 -19.36
CA ILE A 12 24.10 23.66 -19.28
C ILE A 12 24.09 22.97 -20.63
N THR A 13 23.80 23.70 -21.69
CA THR A 13 23.82 23.17 -23.06
C THR A 13 25.23 22.73 -23.49
N GLU A 14 26.27 23.46 -23.06
CA GLU A 14 27.68 23.09 -23.32
C GLU A 14 28.08 21.80 -22.55
N GLU A 15 27.60 21.62 -21.33
CA GLU A 15 27.97 20.46 -20.48
C GLU A 15 27.20 19.18 -20.82
N VAL A 16 25.90 19.28 -21.16
CA VAL A 16 25.00 18.11 -21.32
C VAL A 16 24.39 17.98 -22.72
N GLY A 17 24.69 18.90 -23.64
CA GLY A 17 24.09 18.95 -24.97
C GLY A 17 22.63 19.44 -24.92
N ASP A 18 21.96 19.39 -26.07
CA ASP A 18 20.52 19.63 -26.15
C ASP A 18 19.77 18.32 -25.85
N GLY A 19 19.27 18.19 -24.67
CA GLY A 19 18.51 17.00 -24.24
C GLY A 19 17.29 16.66 -25.12
N ALA A 20 16.91 17.56 -26.03
CA ALA A 20 15.89 17.28 -27.03
C ALA A 20 16.40 16.40 -28.18
N ASP A 21 17.72 16.28 -28.37
CA ASP A 21 18.29 15.50 -29.47
C ASP A 21 18.02 13.99 -29.32
N ASP A 22 17.85 13.50 -28.10
CA ASP A 22 17.51 12.11 -27.82
C ASP A 22 16.02 11.80 -28.09
N ILE A 23 15.18 12.83 -28.30
CA ILE A 23 13.76 12.65 -28.57
C ILE A 23 13.53 12.53 -30.08
N PRO A 24 12.88 11.47 -30.58
CA PRO A 24 12.54 11.35 -31.99
C PRO A 24 11.82 12.60 -32.52
N PRO A 25 12.15 13.10 -33.73
CA PRO A 25 11.58 14.36 -34.24
C PRO A 25 10.05 14.42 -34.27
N CYS A 26 9.39 13.28 -34.49
CA CYS A 26 7.92 13.17 -34.49
C CYS A 26 7.30 13.37 -33.11
N MET A 27 8.06 13.18 -32.03
CA MET A 27 7.64 13.36 -30.66
C MET A 27 8.06 14.71 -30.07
N ARG A 28 8.88 15.47 -30.76
CA ARG A 28 9.33 16.81 -30.33
C ARG A 28 8.21 17.82 -30.45
N ARG A 29 8.11 18.69 -29.44
CA ARG A 29 7.20 19.85 -29.53
C ARG A 29 7.65 20.78 -30.64
N LYS A 30 6.72 21.25 -31.48
CA LYS A 30 6.98 22.26 -32.50
C LYS A 30 7.24 23.64 -31.89
N THR A 31 6.66 23.89 -30.72
CA THR A 31 6.79 25.16 -30.00
C THR A 31 7.19 24.86 -28.56
N PRO A 32 8.20 25.49 -27.99
CA PRO A 32 8.55 25.36 -26.58
C PRO A 32 7.40 25.72 -25.66
N PRO A 33 7.33 25.14 -24.44
CA PRO A 33 6.33 25.55 -23.47
C PRO A 33 6.50 27.03 -23.10
N PHE A 34 5.37 27.70 -22.93
CA PHE A 34 5.36 29.09 -22.52
C PHE A 34 5.66 29.18 -21.01
N LEU A 35 6.92 29.40 -20.65
CA LEU A 35 7.37 29.59 -19.28
C LEU A 35 7.73 31.06 -19.04
N PRO A 36 7.26 31.68 -17.94
CA PRO A 36 7.63 33.04 -17.63
C PRO A 36 9.09 33.12 -17.18
N GLU A 37 9.83 34.06 -17.72
CA GLU A 37 11.18 34.39 -17.25
C GLU A 37 11.07 35.22 -15.97
N VAL A 38 11.35 34.60 -14.83
CA VAL A 38 11.28 35.25 -13.53
C VAL A 38 12.54 34.96 -12.72
N HIS A 39 12.95 35.97 -11.93
CA HIS A 39 14.11 35.84 -11.06
C HIS A 39 13.89 34.76 -9.98
N GLN A 40 14.91 33.96 -9.67
CA GLN A 40 14.87 32.86 -8.70
C GLN A 40 14.23 33.24 -7.37
N ALA A 41 14.57 34.40 -6.81
CA ALA A 41 13.99 34.88 -5.56
C ALA A 41 12.45 35.04 -5.63
N ARG A 42 11.94 35.39 -6.81
CA ARG A 42 10.50 35.53 -7.03
C ARG A 42 9.81 34.17 -7.12
N VAL A 43 10.46 33.19 -7.74
CA VAL A 43 10.00 31.80 -7.78
C VAL A 43 9.93 31.26 -6.35
N ASN A 44 11.01 31.39 -5.59
CA ASN A 44 11.05 30.93 -4.19
C ASN A 44 9.95 31.57 -3.33
N ARG A 45 9.76 32.89 -3.45
CA ARG A 45 8.71 33.58 -2.71
C ARG A 45 7.31 33.15 -3.12
N LEU A 46 7.09 32.83 -4.40
CA LEU A 46 5.82 32.29 -4.88
C LEU A 46 5.53 30.95 -4.22
N TYR A 47 6.47 30.02 -4.30
CA TYR A 47 6.27 28.69 -3.71
C TYR A 47 6.15 28.74 -2.18
N LEU A 48 6.95 29.56 -1.49
CA LEU A 48 6.81 29.75 -0.05
C LEU A 48 5.42 30.31 0.33
N ARG A 49 4.86 31.21 -0.48
CA ARG A 49 3.50 31.71 -0.26
C ARG A 49 2.47 30.63 -0.51
N LEU A 50 2.60 29.87 -1.61
CA LEU A 50 1.70 28.77 -1.93
C LEU A 50 1.71 27.68 -0.84
N THR A 51 2.87 27.38 -0.25
CA THR A 51 2.96 26.42 0.86
C THR A 51 2.24 26.87 2.12
N GLN A 52 2.06 28.18 2.32
CA GLN A 52 1.29 28.72 3.43
C GLN A 52 -0.22 28.71 3.16
N GLU A 53 -0.62 28.66 1.90
CA GLU A 53 -2.03 28.65 1.47
C GLU A 53 -2.55 27.21 1.32
N ILE A 54 -1.66 26.23 1.18
CA ILE A 54 -2.00 24.81 1.03
C ILE A 54 -2.12 24.16 2.42
N LEU A 55 -3.11 23.29 2.57
CA LEU A 55 -3.25 22.45 3.75
C LEU A 55 -2.01 21.54 3.86
N GLY A 56 -1.26 21.69 4.94
CA GLY A 56 -0.04 20.95 5.21
C GLY A 56 -0.13 20.15 6.50
N ASN A 57 0.43 18.96 6.52
CA ASN A 57 0.39 18.05 7.66
C ASN A 57 0.92 18.68 8.97
N ASP A 58 1.88 19.59 8.84
CA ASP A 58 2.50 20.22 10.01
C ASP A 58 1.80 21.51 10.47
N ILE A 59 0.94 22.07 9.62
CA ILE A 59 0.33 23.40 9.84
C ILE A 59 -1.16 23.26 10.09
N THR A 60 -1.82 22.32 9.44
CA THR A 60 -3.26 22.12 9.53
C THR A 60 -3.55 20.78 10.20
N PRO A 61 -3.85 20.77 11.50
CA PRO A 61 -3.98 19.52 12.26
C PRO A 61 -5.23 18.72 11.95
N ASP A 62 -6.25 19.34 11.37
CA ASP A 62 -7.52 18.69 11.08
C ASP A 62 -7.88 18.81 9.60
N LEU A 63 -7.46 17.83 8.83
CA LEU A 63 -7.76 17.73 7.41
C LEU A 63 -8.86 16.70 7.19
N GLY A 64 -10.01 17.15 6.73
CA GLY A 64 -11.15 16.30 6.41
C GLY A 64 -11.01 15.50 5.10
N GLU A 65 -9.82 15.35 4.56
CA GLU A 65 -9.57 14.75 3.25
C GLU A 65 -8.88 13.38 3.37
N GLY A 66 -9.63 12.36 3.74
CA GLY A 66 -9.18 10.98 3.71
C GLY A 66 -7.99 10.69 4.63
N THR A 67 -7.64 9.41 4.70
CA THR A 67 -6.65 8.90 5.65
C THR A 67 -5.22 8.96 5.13
N CYS A 68 -5.01 9.10 3.81
CA CYS A 68 -3.68 9.28 3.21
C CYS A 68 -3.05 10.62 3.56
N THR A 69 -3.84 11.61 4.00
CA THR A 69 -3.33 12.87 4.50
C THR A 69 -2.90 12.70 5.94
N ILE A 70 -1.63 12.45 6.16
CA ILE A 70 -1.03 12.28 7.49
C ILE A 70 -1.13 13.62 8.24
N LYS A 71 -1.64 13.58 9.48
CA LYS A 71 -1.81 14.80 10.30
C LYS A 71 -0.51 15.25 10.97
N TYR A 72 0.42 14.31 11.15
CA TYR A 72 1.75 14.56 11.69
C TYR A 72 2.75 13.51 11.20
N SER A 73 3.91 13.95 10.75
CA SER A 73 5.05 13.10 10.43
C SER A 73 6.25 13.53 11.27
N PRO A 74 6.82 12.64 12.11
CA PRO A 74 7.98 12.97 12.93
C PRO A 74 9.16 13.43 12.08
N LYS A 75 9.65 14.65 12.31
CA LYS A 75 10.73 15.24 11.50
C LYS A 75 12.06 14.50 11.61
N VAL A 76 12.28 13.79 12.71
CA VAL A 76 13.49 12.99 12.90
C VAL A 76 13.58 11.86 11.87
N GLN A 77 12.47 11.17 11.57
CA GLN A 77 12.46 10.10 10.57
C GLN A 77 12.68 10.65 9.16
N GLU A 78 12.05 11.78 8.82
CA GLU A 78 12.28 12.46 7.54
C GLU A 78 13.74 12.92 7.40
N HIS A 79 14.31 13.48 8.46
CA HIS A 79 15.71 13.89 8.48
C HIS A 79 16.63 12.71 8.21
N ILE A 80 16.47 11.61 8.95
CA ILE A 80 17.29 10.40 8.78
C ILE A 80 17.12 9.84 7.36
N ALA A 81 15.89 9.68 6.89
CA ALA A 81 15.60 9.10 5.56
C ALA A 81 16.18 9.95 4.41
N ASN A 82 16.26 11.26 4.58
CA ASN A 82 16.70 12.18 3.52
C ASN A 82 18.17 12.61 3.61
N THR A 83 18.86 12.34 4.71
CA THR A 83 20.23 12.85 4.93
C THR A 83 21.25 11.80 5.34
N HIS A 84 20.81 10.64 5.86
CA HIS A 84 21.77 9.64 6.33
C HIS A 84 22.39 8.87 5.15
N PRO A 85 23.73 8.92 4.96
CA PRO A 85 24.38 8.36 3.76
C PRO A 85 24.08 6.86 3.57
N ASN A 86 24.04 6.08 4.65
CA ASN A 86 23.73 4.65 4.58
C ASN A 86 22.25 4.35 4.24
N ILE A 87 21.43 5.36 3.96
CA ILE A 87 20.05 5.23 3.52
C ILE A 87 19.89 5.82 2.12
N ILE A 88 20.37 7.06 1.89
CA ILE A 88 20.16 7.74 0.61
C ILE A 88 21.05 7.19 -0.52
N ASP A 89 22.22 6.64 -0.18
CA ASP A 89 23.18 6.12 -1.15
C ASP A 89 23.05 4.60 -1.37
N VAL A 90 21.96 4.00 -0.94
CA VAL A 90 21.72 2.55 -1.08
C VAL A 90 21.21 2.21 -2.47
N HIS A 91 21.82 1.20 -3.09
CA HIS A 91 21.33 0.61 -4.32
C HIS A 91 20.52 -0.67 -4.02
N PRO A 92 19.33 -0.87 -4.63
CA PRO A 92 18.49 -2.04 -4.35
C PRO A 92 19.15 -3.41 -4.59
N LEU A 93 20.16 -3.46 -5.46
CA LEU A 93 20.89 -4.69 -5.80
C LEU A 93 22.29 -4.77 -5.17
N GLN A 94 22.63 -3.87 -4.21
CA GLN A 94 23.92 -3.98 -3.54
C GLN A 94 23.96 -5.19 -2.58
N ASP A 95 25.17 -5.62 -2.28
CA ASP A 95 25.38 -6.79 -1.43
C ASP A 95 24.77 -6.62 -0.03
N ALA A 96 24.05 -7.64 0.44
CA ALA A 96 23.34 -7.60 1.72
C ALA A 96 24.27 -7.31 2.90
N SER A 97 25.55 -7.70 2.85
CA SER A 97 26.54 -7.42 3.89
C SER A 97 26.78 -5.93 4.10
N THR A 98 26.49 -5.10 3.10
CA THR A 98 26.70 -3.64 3.12
C THR A 98 25.48 -2.86 3.62
N ILE A 99 24.33 -3.52 3.79
CA ILE A 99 23.03 -2.90 4.16
C ILE A 99 22.41 -3.55 5.40
N GLN A 100 23.20 -4.12 6.26
CA GLN A 100 22.73 -4.86 7.44
C GLN A 100 21.75 -4.06 8.31
N GLY A 101 22.03 -2.78 8.57
CA GLY A 101 21.14 -1.93 9.35
C GLY A 101 19.76 -1.71 8.70
N ILE A 102 19.70 -1.61 7.36
CA ILE A 102 18.44 -1.46 6.63
C ILE A 102 17.64 -2.77 6.70
N LEU A 103 18.31 -3.91 6.51
CA LEU A 103 17.66 -5.22 6.61
C LEU A 103 17.16 -5.48 8.04
N GLU A 104 17.90 -5.06 9.06
CA GLU A 104 17.43 -5.12 10.44
C GLU A 104 16.20 -4.27 10.68
N ILE A 105 16.17 -3.02 10.20
CA ILE A 105 15.00 -2.13 10.29
C ILE A 105 13.81 -2.78 9.62
N TYR A 106 14.01 -3.34 8.42
CA TYR A 106 12.97 -4.01 7.67
C TYR A 106 12.39 -5.20 8.45
N LYS A 107 13.24 -6.11 8.92
CA LYS A 107 12.82 -7.30 9.68
C LYS A 107 12.09 -6.92 10.97
N LYS A 108 12.64 -5.97 11.74
CA LYS A 108 11.99 -5.49 12.96
C LYS A 108 10.65 -4.80 12.70
N THR A 109 10.52 -4.10 11.56
CA THR A 109 9.24 -3.51 11.16
C THR A 109 8.19 -4.60 10.91
N GLU A 110 8.54 -5.67 10.19
CA GLU A 110 7.64 -6.80 9.97
C GLU A 110 7.24 -7.48 11.30
N GLU A 111 8.18 -7.68 12.22
CA GLU A 111 7.92 -8.26 13.55
C GLU A 111 6.98 -7.40 14.38
N MET A 112 7.18 -6.07 14.41
CA MET A 112 6.29 -5.13 15.10
C MET A 112 4.88 -5.15 14.51
N ILE A 113 4.77 -5.19 13.18
CA ILE A 113 3.47 -5.26 12.48
C ILE A 113 2.76 -6.58 12.81
N CYS A 114 3.47 -7.69 12.85
CA CYS A 114 2.92 -8.98 13.27
C CYS A 114 2.41 -8.92 14.72
N GLU A 115 3.16 -8.31 15.63
CA GLU A 115 2.72 -8.15 17.03
C GLU A 115 1.45 -7.30 17.14
N ILE A 116 1.37 -6.17 16.42
CA ILE A 116 0.21 -5.27 16.41
C ILE A 116 -1.02 -5.98 15.83
N SER A 117 -0.86 -6.68 14.73
CA SER A 117 -1.97 -7.32 14.00
C SER A 117 -2.37 -8.67 14.58
N GLY A 118 -1.48 -9.32 15.31
CA GLY A 118 -1.58 -10.71 15.72
C GLY A 118 -1.31 -11.72 14.60
N MET A 119 -0.95 -11.26 13.39
CA MET A 119 -0.65 -12.13 12.25
C MET A 119 0.71 -12.82 12.39
N ASP A 120 0.91 -13.89 11.63
CA ASP A 120 2.06 -14.78 11.80
C ASP A 120 3.25 -14.38 10.90
N ALA A 121 3.00 -13.65 9.82
CA ALA A 121 4.04 -13.10 8.94
C ALA A 121 3.59 -11.82 8.26
N ALA A 122 4.53 -10.97 7.92
CA ALA A 122 4.31 -9.73 7.19
C ALA A 122 5.31 -9.58 6.04
N CYS A 123 4.96 -8.74 5.06
CA CYS A 123 5.80 -8.37 3.93
C CYS A 123 5.51 -6.91 3.55
N CYS A 124 6.54 -6.08 3.50
CA CYS A 124 6.43 -4.63 3.23
C CYS A 124 6.87 -4.24 1.81
N HIS A 125 6.82 -5.14 0.81
CA HIS A 125 7.26 -4.85 -0.55
C HIS A 125 6.33 -3.94 -1.33
N MET A 126 5.03 -3.92 -0.98
CA MET A 126 4.01 -3.26 -1.78
C MET A 126 4.12 -1.73 -1.69
N GLY A 127 4.03 -1.06 -2.83
CA GLY A 127 4.08 0.40 -2.95
C GLY A 127 2.81 1.13 -2.49
N GLY A 128 1.91 0.47 -1.77
CA GLY A 128 0.67 1.04 -1.25
C GLY A 128 -0.44 0.02 -1.09
N GLY A 129 -1.63 0.46 -0.65
CA GLY A 129 -2.77 -0.41 -0.34
C GLY A 129 -3.28 -1.20 -1.54
N ALA A 130 -3.47 -0.57 -2.69
CA ALA A 130 -3.95 -1.27 -3.89
C ALA A 130 -2.99 -2.38 -4.34
N ALA A 131 -1.66 -2.15 -4.24
CA ALA A 131 -0.66 -3.18 -4.50
C ALA A 131 -0.72 -4.30 -3.45
N ALA A 132 -0.98 -3.97 -2.18
CA ALA A 132 -1.17 -4.97 -1.12
C ALA A 132 -2.44 -5.80 -1.34
N CYS A 133 -3.56 -5.19 -1.75
CA CYS A 133 -4.77 -5.91 -2.13
C CYS A 133 -4.52 -6.87 -3.31
N PHE A 134 -3.79 -6.41 -4.34
CA PHE A 134 -3.44 -7.25 -5.47
C PHE A 134 -2.53 -8.43 -5.07
N ALA A 135 -1.50 -8.17 -4.26
CA ALA A 135 -0.63 -9.21 -3.72
C ALA A 135 -1.43 -10.19 -2.85
N GLY A 136 -2.34 -9.71 -2.00
CA GLY A 136 -3.24 -10.55 -1.22
C GLY A 136 -4.13 -11.44 -2.06
N ALA A 137 -4.75 -10.90 -3.12
CA ALA A 137 -5.53 -11.67 -4.08
C ALA A 137 -4.68 -12.74 -4.78
N SER A 138 -3.43 -12.42 -5.12
CA SER A 138 -2.48 -13.36 -5.72
C SER A 138 -2.07 -14.47 -4.75
N VAL A 139 -1.83 -14.16 -3.48
CA VAL A 139 -1.56 -15.13 -2.41
C VAL A 139 -2.75 -16.08 -2.23
N ILE A 140 -3.98 -15.55 -2.21
CA ILE A 140 -5.21 -16.35 -2.11
C ILE A 140 -5.32 -17.33 -3.29
N ARG A 141 -5.01 -16.88 -4.51
CA ARG A 141 -5.00 -17.72 -5.70
C ARG A 141 -3.99 -18.85 -5.57
N ALA A 142 -2.73 -18.52 -5.29
CA ALA A 142 -1.66 -19.49 -5.14
C ALA A 142 -1.98 -20.55 -4.07
N TYR A 143 -2.55 -20.11 -2.95
CA TYR A 143 -2.99 -21.01 -1.88
C TYR A 143 -4.08 -21.98 -2.35
N HIS A 144 -5.13 -21.50 -3.02
CA HIS A 144 -6.20 -22.37 -3.51
C HIS A 144 -5.70 -23.31 -4.61
N GLU A 145 -4.85 -22.86 -5.52
CA GLU A 145 -4.22 -23.70 -6.54
C GLU A 145 -3.36 -24.79 -5.92
N ALA A 146 -2.55 -24.48 -4.91
CA ALA A 146 -1.75 -25.48 -4.17
C ALA A 146 -2.61 -26.51 -3.44
N LYS A 147 -3.84 -26.15 -3.06
CA LYS A 147 -4.84 -27.06 -2.48
C LYS A 147 -5.67 -27.82 -3.52
N GLY A 148 -5.47 -27.58 -4.81
CA GLY A 148 -6.27 -28.17 -5.89
C GLY A 148 -7.66 -27.55 -6.07
N ASN A 149 -7.96 -26.42 -5.42
CA ASN A 149 -9.26 -25.75 -5.46
C ASN A 149 -9.35 -24.74 -6.61
N THR A 150 -9.09 -25.21 -7.84
CA THR A 150 -9.02 -24.34 -9.04
C THR A 150 -10.36 -23.70 -9.42
N GLN A 151 -11.48 -24.21 -8.90
CA GLN A 151 -12.83 -23.65 -9.10
C GLN A 151 -13.07 -22.35 -8.30
N LYS A 152 -12.23 -22.02 -7.32
CA LYS A 152 -12.41 -20.83 -6.49
C LYS A 152 -11.93 -19.58 -7.23
N ASP A 153 -12.86 -18.97 -7.98
CA ASP A 153 -12.62 -17.84 -8.89
C ASP A 153 -13.49 -16.60 -8.57
N GLU A 154 -14.21 -16.61 -7.44
CA GLU A 154 -15.07 -15.52 -7.00
C GLU A 154 -14.55 -14.85 -5.72
N ILE A 155 -14.66 -13.53 -5.66
CA ILE A 155 -14.41 -12.72 -4.47
C ILE A 155 -15.70 -11.96 -4.13
N ILE A 156 -16.05 -11.92 -2.86
CA ILE A 156 -17.16 -11.11 -2.37
C ILE A 156 -16.59 -9.89 -1.65
N THR A 157 -17.12 -8.72 -1.97
CA THR A 157 -16.83 -7.45 -1.27
C THR A 157 -18.10 -6.66 -1.03
N THR A 158 -18.00 -5.50 -0.39
CA THR A 158 -19.14 -4.63 -0.08
C THR A 158 -19.03 -3.30 -0.82
N ILE A 159 -20.18 -2.64 -1.03
CA ILE A 159 -20.25 -1.39 -1.80
C ILE A 159 -19.47 -0.24 -1.14
N PHE A 160 -19.35 -0.25 0.18
CA PHE A 160 -18.65 0.77 0.96
C PHE A 160 -17.27 0.32 1.47
N SER A 161 -16.76 -0.82 1.00
CA SER A 161 -15.34 -1.14 1.06
C SER A 161 -14.55 -0.23 0.11
N HIS A 162 -13.25 -0.12 0.37
CA HIS A 162 -12.40 0.68 -0.50
C HIS A 162 -12.47 0.15 -1.96
N PRO A 163 -12.49 1.03 -3.00
CA PRO A 163 -12.56 0.57 -4.39
C PRO A 163 -11.50 -0.44 -4.81
N CYS A 164 -10.35 -0.47 -4.14
CA CYS A 164 -9.32 -1.48 -4.42
C CYS A 164 -9.72 -2.89 -4.00
N ASP A 165 -10.67 -3.07 -3.07
CA ASP A 165 -11.16 -4.38 -2.64
C ASP A 165 -11.98 -5.08 -3.74
N ALA A 166 -12.50 -4.32 -4.69
CA ALA A 166 -13.09 -4.85 -5.91
C ALA A 166 -12.09 -4.85 -7.08
N GLY A 167 -11.37 -3.74 -7.28
CA GLY A 167 -10.50 -3.53 -8.44
C GLY A 167 -9.26 -4.42 -8.46
N ALA A 168 -8.61 -4.64 -7.33
CA ALA A 168 -7.40 -5.45 -7.25
C ALA A 168 -7.69 -6.95 -7.48
N PRO A 169 -8.70 -7.58 -6.84
CA PRO A 169 -9.09 -8.95 -7.18
C PRO A 169 -9.55 -9.11 -8.63
N ALA A 170 -10.30 -8.14 -9.20
CA ALA A 170 -10.69 -8.17 -10.60
C ALA A 170 -9.45 -8.15 -11.53
N THR A 171 -8.45 -7.34 -11.21
CA THR A 171 -7.17 -7.29 -11.94
C THR A 171 -6.41 -8.61 -11.81
N ALA A 172 -6.48 -9.26 -10.65
CA ALA A 172 -5.93 -10.60 -10.44
C ALA A 172 -6.75 -11.71 -11.14
N GLY A 173 -7.83 -11.39 -11.85
CA GLY A 173 -8.63 -12.30 -12.65
C GLY A 173 -9.76 -13.00 -11.91
N TYR A 174 -10.17 -12.50 -10.73
CA TYR A 174 -11.36 -12.98 -10.04
C TYR A 174 -12.63 -12.31 -10.58
N LYS A 175 -13.75 -13.01 -10.47
CA LYS A 175 -15.07 -12.40 -10.55
C LYS A 175 -15.41 -11.78 -9.21
N VAL A 176 -15.81 -10.52 -9.22
CA VAL A 176 -16.15 -9.80 -8.01
C VAL A 176 -17.65 -9.67 -7.86
N ILE A 177 -18.14 -10.07 -6.69
CA ILE A 177 -19.52 -9.93 -6.25
C ILE A 177 -19.54 -8.82 -5.21
N THR A 178 -20.24 -7.72 -5.51
CA THR A 178 -20.37 -6.58 -4.60
C THR A 178 -21.71 -6.62 -3.89
N LEU A 179 -21.70 -6.72 -2.57
CA LEU A 179 -22.91 -6.69 -1.75
C LEU A 179 -23.32 -5.25 -1.46
N MET A 180 -24.61 -5.00 -1.58
CA MET A 180 -25.20 -3.72 -1.20
C MET A 180 -25.45 -3.68 0.31
N SER A 181 -25.30 -2.51 0.89
CA SER A 181 -25.67 -2.29 2.28
C SER A 181 -27.19 -2.16 2.43
N ASP A 182 -27.70 -2.62 3.54
CA ASP A 182 -29.08 -2.42 3.94
C ASP A 182 -29.32 -0.92 4.17
N PRO A 183 -30.35 -0.32 3.55
CA PRO A 183 -30.59 1.11 3.65
C PRO A 183 -30.99 1.60 5.06
N GLU A 184 -31.48 0.73 5.93
CA GLU A 184 -31.85 1.09 7.30
C GLU A 184 -30.64 1.07 8.26
N THR A 185 -29.73 0.10 8.08
CA THR A 185 -28.58 -0.08 8.95
C THR A 185 -27.29 0.53 8.39
N GLY A 186 -27.23 0.73 7.07
CA GLY A 186 -26.02 1.15 6.36
C GLY A 186 -24.94 0.06 6.26
N MET A 187 -25.22 -1.17 6.65
CA MET A 187 -24.29 -2.29 6.69
C MET A 187 -24.76 -3.43 5.78
N PRO A 188 -23.86 -4.19 5.16
CA PRO A 188 -24.22 -5.45 4.53
C PRO A 188 -24.64 -6.47 5.59
N SER A 189 -25.74 -7.19 5.36
CA SER A 189 -26.25 -8.17 6.31
C SER A 189 -25.49 -9.49 6.21
N LEU A 190 -25.44 -10.23 7.33
CA LEU A 190 -24.90 -11.59 7.35
C LEU A 190 -25.66 -12.52 6.37
N GLU A 191 -26.96 -12.32 6.21
CA GLU A 191 -27.78 -13.08 5.26
C GLU A 191 -27.36 -12.85 3.82
N ALA A 192 -27.05 -11.58 3.45
CA ALA A 192 -26.53 -11.25 2.13
C ALA A 192 -25.17 -11.96 1.86
N PHE A 193 -24.27 -11.97 2.84
CA PHE A 193 -23.03 -12.73 2.74
C PHE A 193 -23.28 -14.22 2.55
N ARG A 194 -24.08 -14.84 3.41
CA ARG A 194 -24.42 -16.27 3.31
C ARG A 194 -25.04 -16.64 1.97
N SER A 195 -25.91 -15.79 1.44
CA SER A 195 -26.56 -16.02 0.14
C SER A 195 -25.62 -15.89 -1.04
N ALA A 196 -24.55 -15.09 -0.93
CA ALA A 196 -23.55 -14.90 -1.98
C ALA A 196 -22.43 -15.94 -1.94
N LEU A 197 -22.20 -16.57 -0.77
CA LEU A 197 -21.16 -17.59 -0.62
C LEU A 197 -21.48 -18.85 -1.42
N SER A 198 -20.49 -19.39 -2.12
CA SER A 198 -20.60 -20.60 -2.92
C SER A 198 -19.29 -21.40 -2.88
N GLU A 199 -19.29 -22.59 -3.46
CA GLU A 199 -18.06 -23.40 -3.64
C GLU A 199 -17.00 -22.67 -4.50
N ARG A 200 -17.41 -21.66 -5.27
CA ARG A 200 -16.52 -20.85 -6.09
C ARG A 200 -15.92 -19.67 -5.34
N THR A 201 -16.42 -19.34 -4.17
CA THR A 201 -15.90 -18.21 -3.39
C THR A 201 -14.52 -18.53 -2.87
N ALA A 202 -13.51 -17.79 -3.34
CA ALA A 202 -12.12 -17.90 -2.91
C ALA A 202 -11.88 -17.15 -1.60
N ALA A 203 -12.42 -15.94 -1.50
CA ALA A 203 -12.31 -15.11 -0.30
C ALA A 203 -13.41 -14.05 -0.24
N ILE A 204 -13.58 -13.48 0.94
CA ILE A 204 -14.23 -12.19 1.15
C ILE A 204 -13.17 -11.10 1.31
N PHE A 205 -13.40 -9.93 0.70
CA PHE A 205 -12.58 -8.72 0.87
C PHE A 205 -13.45 -7.69 1.56
N ILE A 206 -13.12 -7.37 2.78
CA ILE A 206 -13.97 -6.55 3.66
C ILE A 206 -13.16 -5.45 4.36
N THR A 207 -13.83 -4.35 4.62
CA THR A 207 -13.38 -3.26 5.48
C THR A 207 -14.32 -3.16 6.68
N ASN A 208 -13.81 -2.98 7.89
CA ASN A 208 -14.66 -2.77 9.07
C ASN A 208 -13.93 -1.91 10.12
N PRO A 209 -14.38 -0.71 10.44
CA PRO A 209 -15.54 -0.01 9.83
C PRO A 209 -15.40 0.19 8.33
N GLU A 210 -16.52 0.23 7.60
CA GLU A 210 -16.54 0.60 6.20
C GLU A 210 -16.24 2.11 6.01
N ASP A 211 -16.07 2.57 4.76
CA ASP A 211 -15.78 3.98 4.44
C ASP A 211 -16.85 4.96 4.96
N THR A 212 -18.05 4.48 5.24
CA THR A 212 -19.12 5.22 5.93
C THR A 212 -18.83 5.48 7.41
N GLY A 213 -17.82 4.82 7.99
CA GLY A 213 -17.49 4.87 9.42
C GLY A 213 -18.37 3.97 10.29
N ILE A 214 -19.25 3.16 9.71
CA ILE A 214 -20.14 2.26 10.45
C ILE A 214 -19.43 0.93 10.71
N PHE A 215 -19.32 0.57 12.00
CA PHE A 215 -18.76 -0.71 12.41
C PHE A 215 -19.83 -1.80 12.39
N ASN A 216 -19.59 -2.88 11.63
CA ASN A 216 -20.48 -4.04 11.60
C ASN A 216 -20.15 -4.98 12.78
N PRO A 217 -21.04 -5.13 13.78
CA PRO A 217 -20.78 -6.00 14.92
C PRO A 217 -20.82 -7.49 14.59
N GLN A 218 -21.41 -7.88 13.43
CA GLN A 218 -21.49 -9.27 12.97
C GLN A 218 -20.25 -9.70 12.17
N ILE A 219 -19.15 -8.95 12.25
CA ILE A 219 -17.94 -9.23 11.48
C ILE A 219 -17.40 -10.64 11.72
N LYS A 220 -17.47 -11.11 12.96
CA LYS A 220 -17.00 -12.46 13.32
C LYS A 220 -17.84 -13.54 12.65
N GLU A 221 -19.17 -13.41 12.68
CA GLU A 221 -20.09 -14.35 12.05
C GLU A 221 -19.98 -14.34 10.52
N ILE A 222 -19.65 -13.18 9.92
CA ILE A 222 -19.38 -13.06 8.48
C ILE A 222 -18.12 -13.83 8.12
N VAL A 223 -17.06 -13.67 8.89
CA VAL A 223 -15.80 -14.39 8.66
C VAL A 223 -15.98 -15.90 8.87
N ASP A 224 -16.70 -16.31 9.92
CA ASP A 224 -16.99 -17.71 10.17
C ASP A 224 -17.80 -18.34 9.00
N ALA A 225 -18.80 -17.64 8.50
CA ALA A 225 -19.58 -18.11 7.34
C ALA A 225 -18.70 -18.26 6.08
N ALA A 226 -17.74 -17.35 5.85
CA ALA A 226 -16.77 -17.49 4.75
C ALA A 226 -15.91 -18.74 4.94
N HIS A 227 -15.40 -18.98 6.13
CA HIS A 227 -14.60 -20.17 6.44
C HIS A 227 -15.39 -21.46 6.29
N GLU A 228 -16.66 -21.50 6.71
CA GLU A 228 -17.56 -22.64 6.50
C GLU A 228 -17.74 -22.99 5.02
N ALA A 229 -17.73 -21.98 4.13
CA ALA A 229 -17.75 -22.17 2.68
C ALA A 229 -16.35 -22.48 2.09
N GLY A 230 -15.32 -22.63 2.93
CA GLY A 230 -13.93 -22.83 2.50
C GLY A 230 -13.30 -21.64 1.79
N ALA A 231 -13.83 -20.44 2.04
CA ALA A 231 -13.28 -19.17 1.56
C ALA A 231 -12.35 -18.57 2.62
N LEU A 232 -11.40 -17.74 2.20
CA LEU A 232 -10.53 -16.97 3.09
C LEU A 232 -11.13 -15.60 3.39
N CYS A 233 -10.61 -14.92 4.41
CA CYS A 233 -10.96 -13.55 4.73
C CYS A 233 -9.74 -12.63 4.54
N TYR A 234 -9.84 -11.73 3.57
CA TYR A 234 -8.96 -10.57 3.45
C TYR A 234 -9.65 -9.38 4.10
N TYR A 235 -9.06 -8.86 5.17
CA TYR A 235 -9.59 -7.72 5.90
C TYR A 235 -8.74 -6.48 5.61
N ASP A 236 -9.28 -5.55 4.82
CA ASP A 236 -8.63 -4.27 4.58
C ASP A 236 -8.56 -3.47 5.88
N GLN A 237 -7.35 -3.30 6.36
CA GLN A 237 -7.00 -2.49 7.51
C GLN A 237 -5.99 -1.40 7.12
N ALA A 238 -6.10 -0.87 5.92
CA ALA A 238 -5.22 0.19 5.42
C ALA A 238 -5.02 1.31 6.45
N ASN A 239 -6.08 1.65 7.18
CA ASN A 239 -6.02 2.57 8.32
C ASN A 239 -6.56 1.89 9.58
N VAL A 240 -5.76 1.82 10.62
CA VAL A 240 -6.15 1.23 11.90
C VAL A 240 -6.24 2.24 13.04
N ASN A 241 -6.25 3.55 12.76
CA ASN A 241 -6.30 4.58 13.80
C ASN A 241 -7.50 4.43 14.74
N GLY A 242 -8.65 3.99 14.23
CA GLY A 242 -9.86 3.85 15.03
C GLY A 242 -9.98 2.52 15.78
N ILE A 243 -9.19 1.51 15.45
CA ILE A 243 -9.35 0.15 15.99
C ILE A 243 -8.09 -0.41 16.65
N MET A 244 -6.91 0.15 16.38
CA MET A 244 -5.66 -0.29 16.98
C MET A 244 -5.75 -0.24 18.51
N THR A 245 -5.27 -1.27 19.19
CA THR A 245 -5.37 -1.49 20.65
C THR A 245 -6.77 -1.87 21.17
N ILE A 246 -7.80 -1.82 20.32
CA ILE A 246 -9.17 -2.21 20.68
C ILE A 246 -9.44 -3.64 20.21
N THR A 247 -9.08 -3.95 18.97
CA THR A 247 -9.24 -5.27 18.36
C THR A 247 -8.06 -5.60 17.46
N ARG A 248 -7.86 -6.88 17.19
CA ARG A 248 -6.85 -7.39 16.25
C ARG A 248 -7.50 -8.28 15.19
N ALA A 249 -7.04 -8.17 13.98
CA ALA A 249 -7.58 -8.92 12.85
C ALA A 249 -7.58 -10.44 13.06
N LYS A 250 -6.54 -10.98 13.67
CA LYS A 250 -6.46 -12.42 13.99
C LYS A 250 -7.61 -12.90 14.86
N GLU A 251 -8.09 -12.06 15.77
CA GLU A 251 -9.15 -12.44 16.75
C GLU A 251 -10.52 -12.61 16.09
N ILE A 252 -10.79 -11.86 15.01
CA ILE A 252 -12.01 -12.07 14.23
C ILE A 252 -11.89 -13.23 13.23
N GLY A 253 -10.70 -13.77 13.05
CA GLY A 253 -10.44 -14.88 12.13
C GLY A 253 -9.91 -14.47 10.76
N ALA A 254 -9.53 -13.21 10.52
CA ALA A 254 -8.95 -12.80 9.26
C ALA A 254 -7.71 -13.63 8.90
N ASP A 255 -7.58 -14.00 7.62
CA ASP A 255 -6.46 -14.80 7.10
C ASP A 255 -5.37 -13.91 6.53
N LEU A 256 -5.77 -12.80 5.90
CA LEU A 256 -4.90 -11.77 5.36
C LEU A 256 -5.41 -10.40 5.77
N ILE A 257 -4.46 -9.49 5.97
CA ILE A 257 -4.73 -8.06 6.14
C ILE A 257 -3.66 -7.25 5.44
N HIS A 258 -3.92 -5.96 5.24
CA HIS A 258 -2.82 -5.05 4.98
C HIS A 258 -2.92 -3.78 5.82
N TYR A 259 -1.76 -3.20 6.13
CA TYR A 259 -1.63 -1.87 6.71
C TYR A 259 -0.96 -0.92 5.70
N ASN A 260 -1.46 0.29 5.60
CA ASN A 260 -0.76 1.36 4.91
C ASN A 260 0.11 2.12 5.91
N LEU A 261 1.44 1.94 5.82
CA LEU A 261 2.37 2.58 6.76
C LEU A 261 2.36 4.10 6.63
N HIS A 262 1.92 4.61 5.48
CA HIS A 262 1.72 6.03 5.21
C HIS A 262 0.39 6.59 5.74
N LYS A 263 -0.38 5.80 6.47
CA LYS A 263 -1.60 6.23 7.17
C LYS A 263 -1.35 6.22 8.69
N THR A 264 -1.58 5.12 9.35
CA THR A 264 -1.44 4.99 10.81
C THR A 264 -0.01 5.18 11.32
N PHE A 265 0.99 4.78 10.54
CA PHE A 265 2.40 4.75 10.99
C PHE A 265 3.23 5.93 10.48
N SER A 266 2.59 6.96 9.93
CA SER A 266 3.21 8.24 9.58
C SER A 266 4.40 8.18 8.61
N SER A 267 4.50 7.16 7.77
CA SER A 267 5.45 7.18 6.65
C SER A 267 5.13 8.35 5.73
N PRO A 268 6.09 9.19 5.33
CA PRO A 268 5.81 10.51 4.73
C PRO A 268 5.07 10.49 3.39
N HIS A 269 4.92 9.35 2.73
CA HIS A 269 4.23 9.22 1.43
C HIS A 269 4.78 10.18 0.35
N GLY A 270 5.99 10.71 0.53
CA GLY A 270 6.68 11.58 -0.41
C GLY A 270 5.88 12.81 -0.89
N GLY A 271 5.06 13.41 -0.02
CA GLY A 271 4.14 14.49 -0.41
C GLY A 271 3.06 14.04 -1.40
N MET A 272 2.42 12.90 -1.14
CA MET A 272 1.50 12.13 -2.01
C MET A 272 2.20 11.29 -3.10
N GLY A 273 3.49 11.01 -2.92
CA GLY A 273 4.27 10.07 -3.74
C GLY A 273 4.03 8.60 -3.34
N PRO A 274 5.03 7.73 -3.51
CA PRO A 274 4.89 6.31 -3.20
C PRO A 274 4.62 6.08 -1.71
N GLY A 275 3.65 5.22 -1.44
CA GLY A 275 3.35 4.74 -0.10
C GLY A 275 4.02 3.40 0.18
N VAL A 276 3.70 2.81 1.33
CA VAL A 276 4.07 1.43 1.68
C VAL A 276 2.85 0.71 2.20
N GLY A 277 2.58 -0.47 1.62
CA GLY A 277 1.61 -1.42 2.10
C GLY A 277 2.31 -2.62 2.75
N ALA A 278 1.91 -2.98 3.96
CA ALA A 278 2.38 -4.18 4.63
C ALA A 278 1.29 -5.26 4.54
N LEU A 279 1.51 -6.29 3.75
CA LEU A 279 0.63 -7.46 3.68
C LEU A 279 0.99 -8.41 4.83
N CYS A 280 0.01 -8.74 5.66
CA CYS A 280 0.18 -9.66 6.77
C CYS A 280 -0.72 -10.87 6.59
N VAL A 281 -0.22 -12.05 6.97
CA VAL A 281 -0.92 -13.31 6.75
C VAL A 281 -0.81 -14.25 7.93
N ARG A 282 -1.74 -15.21 8.02
CA ARG A 282 -1.65 -16.36 8.91
C ARG A 282 -0.71 -17.43 8.37
N GLU A 283 -0.21 -18.31 9.26
CA GLU A 283 0.81 -19.32 8.95
C GLU A 283 0.58 -20.13 7.67
N PRO A 284 -0.64 -20.62 7.33
CA PRO A 284 -0.82 -21.38 6.09
C PRO A 284 -0.54 -20.59 4.81
N LEU A 285 -0.52 -19.26 4.88
CA LEU A 285 -0.33 -18.37 3.73
C LEU A 285 1.09 -17.81 3.64
N LYS A 286 1.89 -17.99 4.68
CA LYS A 286 3.25 -17.47 4.78
C LYS A 286 4.15 -17.91 3.63
N ALA A 287 4.01 -19.16 3.17
CA ALA A 287 4.81 -19.71 2.09
C ALA A 287 4.61 -18.98 0.74
N PHE A 288 3.43 -18.38 0.56
CA PHE A 288 3.03 -17.68 -0.67
C PHE A 288 3.41 -16.21 -0.70
N LEU A 289 3.90 -15.64 0.41
CA LEU A 289 4.29 -14.22 0.45
C LEU A 289 5.36 -13.89 -0.60
N PRO A 290 5.43 -12.63 -1.07
CA PRO A 290 6.45 -12.19 -2.01
C PRO A 290 7.89 -12.41 -1.53
N VAL A 291 8.81 -12.51 -2.47
CA VAL A 291 10.25 -12.63 -2.24
C VAL A 291 11.00 -11.43 -2.84
N PRO A 292 12.21 -11.07 -2.34
CA PRO A 292 12.99 -11.74 -1.28
C PRO A 292 12.40 -11.48 0.12
N ARG A 293 12.56 -12.42 1.03
CA ARG A 293 12.22 -12.23 2.44
C ARG A 293 13.48 -11.89 3.22
N VAL A 294 13.38 -10.99 4.18
CA VAL A 294 14.50 -10.68 5.05
C VAL A 294 14.50 -11.67 6.23
N GLU A 295 15.58 -12.43 6.36
CA GLU A 295 15.76 -13.41 7.41
C GLU A 295 17.08 -13.15 8.19
N TYR A 296 17.17 -13.68 9.41
CA TYR A 296 18.34 -13.58 10.27
C TYR A 296 18.87 -14.95 10.65
N ASP A 297 20.13 -15.24 10.37
CA ASP A 297 20.75 -16.55 10.61
C ASP A 297 21.46 -16.67 11.98
N GLY A 298 21.32 -15.67 12.84
CA GLY A 298 22.01 -15.56 14.14
C GLY A 298 23.32 -14.77 14.06
N LYS A 299 23.75 -14.35 12.86
CA LYS A 299 24.96 -13.55 12.64
C LYS A 299 24.72 -12.34 11.78
N GLN A 300 23.94 -12.51 10.73
CA GLN A 300 23.64 -11.45 9.76
C GLN A 300 22.24 -11.59 9.18
N TYR A 301 21.71 -10.47 8.71
CA TYR A 301 20.49 -10.44 7.92
C TYR A 301 20.81 -10.76 6.47
N TYR A 302 19.93 -11.50 5.82
CA TYR A 302 20.07 -11.85 4.40
C TYR A 302 18.71 -11.82 3.70
N MET A 303 18.73 -11.74 2.39
CA MET A 303 17.53 -11.77 1.54
C MET A 303 17.33 -13.18 1.01
N ASP A 304 16.29 -13.87 1.48
CA ASP A 304 15.93 -15.20 1.03
C ASP A 304 14.98 -15.14 -0.16
N CYS A 305 15.41 -15.65 -1.30
CA CYS A 305 14.62 -15.82 -2.51
C CYS A 305 14.16 -17.27 -2.72
N ASN A 306 14.55 -18.20 -1.85
CA ASN A 306 14.28 -19.63 -2.02
C ASN A 306 12.93 -20.04 -1.40
N CYS A 307 11.85 -19.47 -1.91
CA CYS A 307 10.49 -19.79 -1.51
C CYS A 307 9.69 -20.28 -2.73
N PRO A 308 9.67 -21.60 -3.01
CA PRO A 308 9.10 -22.14 -4.25
C PRO A 308 7.62 -21.85 -4.46
N GLU A 309 6.86 -21.69 -3.37
CA GLU A 309 5.41 -21.41 -3.38
C GLU A 309 5.09 -19.92 -3.44
N SER A 310 6.11 -19.04 -3.32
CA SER A 310 5.93 -17.60 -3.37
C SER A 310 5.28 -17.14 -4.66
N ILE A 311 4.43 -16.10 -4.57
CA ILE A 311 3.90 -15.40 -5.76
C ILE A 311 4.97 -14.62 -6.55
N GLY A 312 6.23 -14.66 -6.11
CA GLY A 312 7.35 -14.01 -6.77
C GLY A 312 7.61 -12.59 -6.26
N LYS A 313 8.21 -11.76 -7.12
CA LYS A 313 8.46 -10.34 -6.83
C LYS A 313 7.22 -9.51 -7.18
N VAL A 314 6.85 -8.60 -6.31
CA VAL A 314 5.70 -7.71 -6.47
C VAL A 314 6.17 -6.28 -6.68
#